data_af49a177f94d671fa47aed4632fccb48
#
_entry.id   af49a177f94d671fa47aed4632fccb48
#
_cell.length_a   1.000
_cell.length_b   1.000
_cell.length_c   1.000
_cell.angle_alpha   90.00
_cell.angle_beta   90.00
_cell.angle_gamma   90.00
#
_symmetry.space_group_name_H-M   'P 1'
#
loop_
_entity.id
_entity.type
_entity.pdbx_description
1 polymer ?
#
loop_
_entity_poly.entity_id
_entity_poly.type
_entity_poly.pdbx_seq_one_letter_code
_entity_poly.pdbx_strand_id
1 'polypeptide(L)'
;TGMDRESASDTGDLAGTAHTVEKIQATRDGDHLVFTAGSFSPFVLVYEKESSGGGGSTGGGGGGGSRPTLNTEDHYSYIIGYSDGTLQPYGTITRGEVATIFFRLLTDDTREEYWSQVNDYTDCSSDLWCNNAISTLTNMGIIDGFSDGTFRPYAKITRAQFAKIAVGFFETTREDYQGYFTDVDINAWYTEYVEAAARVGLIEGFNDGTFRPNTNITRAQACVIVNRALGRSPDEDRLLDEDAARKEIAPLN
;
A
#
# COMPACT_ATOMS: atom_id res chain seq x y z
N THR A 1 -23.73 -2.80 -19.67
CA THR A 1 -24.66 -3.74 -19.02
C THR A 1 -24.74 -3.33 -17.57
N GLY A 2 -25.92 -2.85 -17.15
CA GLY A 2 -26.14 -2.37 -15.79
C GLY A 2 -25.95 -3.51 -14.79
N MET A 3 -25.17 -3.28 -13.76
CA MET A 3 -25.08 -4.19 -12.62
C MET A 3 -26.40 -4.15 -11.86
N ASP A 4 -26.96 -5.31 -11.60
CA ASP A 4 -28.23 -5.45 -10.90
C ASP A 4 -28.14 -5.05 -9.43
N ARG A 5 -29.24 -4.55 -8.92
CA ARG A 5 -29.40 -3.97 -7.59
C ARG A 5 -29.23 -4.97 -6.44
N GLU A 6 -29.25 -6.27 -6.74
CA GLU A 6 -29.20 -7.35 -5.73
C GLU A 6 -27.79 -7.73 -5.31
N SER A 7 -26.77 -7.58 -6.16
CA SER A 7 -25.40 -7.90 -5.81
C SER A 7 -24.72 -6.87 -4.90
N ALA A 8 -25.30 -5.69 -4.75
CA ALA A 8 -24.80 -4.65 -3.85
C ALA A 8 -25.29 -4.79 -2.39
N SER A 9 -26.24 -5.68 -2.13
CA SER A 9 -26.83 -5.86 -0.79
C SER A 9 -26.08 -6.85 0.10
N ASP A 10 -25.16 -7.61 -0.45
CA ASP A 10 -24.43 -8.65 0.27
C ASP A 10 -23.02 -8.24 0.75
N THR A 11 -22.70 -6.96 0.66
CA THR A 11 -21.61 -6.36 1.44
C THR A 11 -22.10 -6.14 2.87
N GLY A 12 -22.53 -7.20 3.50
CA GLY A 12 -22.86 -7.22 4.92
C GLY A 12 -21.73 -6.60 5.70
N ASP A 13 -22.09 -5.66 6.57
CA ASP A 13 -21.25 -5.02 7.59
C ASP A 13 -20.38 -3.79 7.21
N LEU A 14 -20.91 -2.90 6.36
CA LEU A 14 -20.61 -1.49 6.54
C LEU A 14 -21.66 -0.78 7.46
N ALA A 15 -22.47 -1.55 8.17
CA ALA A 15 -23.59 -1.07 8.99
C ALA A 15 -23.17 -0.73 10.43
N GLY A 16 -22.15 0.11 10.60
CA GLY A 16 -21.80 0.67 11.92
C GLY A 16 -21.88 2.18 12.03
N THR A 17 -21.87 2.87 10.89
CA THR A 17 -22.04 4.33 10.83
C THR A 17 -22.94 4.63 9.64
N ALA A 18 -23.88 5.54 9.82
CA ALA A 18 -24.85 5.95 8.79
C ALA A 18 -24.12 6.63 7.59
N HIS A 19 -23.40 5.83 6.80
CA HIS A 19 -22.87 6.26 5.52
C HIS A 19 -23.86 5.84 4.45
N THR A 20 -24.44 6.82 3.77
CA THR A 20 -25.24 6.58 2.56
C THR A 20 -24.30 6.04 1.50
N VAL A 21 -24.49 4.78 1.10
CA VAL A 21 -23.83 4.22 -0.07
C VAL A 21 -24.50 4.81 -1.31
N GLU A 22 -23.83 5.70 -2.01
CA GLU A 22 -24.31 6.25 -3.27
C GLU A 22 -23.84 5.35 -4.42
N LYS A 23 -24.82 4.85 -5.20
CA LYS A 23 -24.53 4.07 -6.40
C LYS A 23 -24.14 5.01 -7.53
N ILE A 24 -22.86 4.99 -7.92
CA ILE A 24 -22.37 5.78 -9.04
C ILE A 24 -22.43 4.94 -10.30
N GLN A 25 -23.01 5.49 -11.38
CA GLN A 25 -23.01 4.84 -12.69
C GLN A 25 -21.67 5.08 -13.37
N ALA A 26 -20.98 3.98 -13.70
CA ALA A 26 -19.78 4.02 -14.51
C ALA A 26 -20.10 3.72 -15.96
N THR A 27 -19.46 4.42 -16.89
CA THR A 27 -19.49 4.12 -18.33
C THR A 27 -18.14 3.56 -18.75
N ARG A 28 -18.15 2.55 -19.62
CA ARG A 28 -16.92 2.00 -20.17
C ARG A 28 -16.48 2.79 -21.39
N ASP A 29 -15.25 3.30 -21.36
CA ASP A 29 -14.59 3.94 -22.49
C ASP A 29 -13.30 3.18 -22.79
N GLY A 30 -13.34 2.31 -23.80
CA GLY A 30 -12.26 1.37 -24.09
C GLY A 30 -12.00 0.42 -22.91
N ASP A 31 -10.79 0.42 -22.37
CA ASP A 31 -10.39 -0.37 -21.20
C ASP A 31 -10.55 0.40 -19.87
N HIS A 32 -11.12 1.61 -19.93
CA HIS A 32 -11.33 2.45 -18.75
C HIS A 32 -12.78 2.49 -18.32
N LEU A 33 -13.00 2.49 -17.01
CA LEU A 33 -14.28 2.83 -16.39
C LEU A 33 -14.27 4.31 -16.00
N VAL A 34 -15.16 5.09 -16.60
CA VAL A 34 -15.30 6.52 -16.32
C VAL A 34 -16.54 6.76 -15.48
N PHE A 35 -16.39 7.40 -14.36
CA PHE A 35 -17.50 7.82 -13.51
C PHE A 35 -17.22 9.19 -12.90
N THR A 36 -18.31 9.91 -12.59
CA THR A 36 -18.22 11.20 -11.91
C THR A 36 -18.72 11.02 -10.48
N ALA A 37 -17.88 11.32 -9.52
CA ALA A 37 -18.22 11.28 -8.10
C ALA A 37 -18.35 12.69 -7.54
N GLY A 38 -19.43 12.93 -6.78
CA GLY A 38 -19.67 14.22 -6.12
C GLY A 38 -18.80 14.45 -4.86
N SER A 39 -18.12 13.41 -4.35
CA SER A 39 -17.22 13.49 -3.21
C SER A 39 -16.18 12.38 -3.28
N PHE A 40 -14.98 12.62 -2.72
CA PHE A 40 -13.95 11.62 -2.57
C PHE A 40 -14.15 10.80 -1.30
N SER A 41 -15.14 9.92 -1.31
CA SER A 41 -15.26 8.84 -0.31
C SER A 41 -14.50 7.61 -0.79
N PRO A 42 -14.09 6.68 0.09
CA PRO A 42 -13.47 5.45 -0.35
C PRO A 42 -14.43 4.68 -1.26
N PHE A 43 -14.00 4.41 -2.49
CA PHE A 43 -14.77 3.64 -3.46
C PHE A 43 -14.37 2.17 -3.37
N VAL A 44 -15.35 1.29 -3.37
CA VAL A 44 -15.16 -0.14 -3.59
C VAL A 44 -15.70 -0.46 -4.99
N LEU A 45 -14.82 -0.89 -5.90
CA LEU A 45 -15.22 -1.48 -7.17
C LEU A 45 -15.51 -2.95 -6.91
N VAL A 46 -16.78 -3.32 -6.97
CA VAL A 46 -17.21 -4.71 -6.97
C VAL A 46 -17.47 -5.10 -8.44
N TYR A 47 -16.70 -6.04 -8.97
CA TYR A 47 -16.99 -6.65 -10.26
C TYR A 47 -17.19 -8.15 -10.08
N GLU A 48 -18.17 -8.71 -10.75
CA GLU A 48 -18.32 -10.15 -10.86
C GLU A 48 -17.45 -10.63 -12.02
N LYS A 49 -16.47 -11.49 -11.72
CA LYS A 49 -15.72 -12.22 -12.73
C LYS A 49 -16.65 -13.25 -13.33
N GLU A 50 -17.03 -13.11 -14.57
CA GLU A 50 -17.68 -14.21 -15.29
C GLU A 50 -16.75 -15.42 -15.24
N SER A 51 -17.16 -16.48 -14.54
CA SER A 51 -16.44 -17.74 -14.51
C SER A 51 -16.48 -18.37 -15.90
N SER A 52 -15.46 -18.13 -16.70
CA SER A 52 -15.19 -18.99 -17.85
C SER A 52 -14.73 -20.34 -17.32
N GLY A 53 -15.63 -21.31 -17.34
CA GLY A 53 -15.30 -22.70 -17.02
C GLY A 53 -14.23 -23.24 -17.96
N GLY A 54 -13.13 -23.72 -17.39
CA GLY A 54 -12.04 -24.35 -18.12
C GLY A 54 -11.07 -25.07 -17.20
N GLY A 55 -11.30 -26.37 -16.97
CA GLY A 55 -10.28 -27.40 -16.90
C GLY A 55 -9.42 -27.43 -15.64
N GLY A 56 -9.74 -28.35 -14.73
CA GLY A 56 -8.90 -28.75 -13.63
C GLY A 56 -7.51 -29.20 -14.02
N SER A 57 -6.57 -28.89 -13.16
CA SER A 57 -5.34 -29.67 -12.99
C SER A 57 -5.09 -29.86 -11.50
N THR A 58 -5.32 -31.07 -11.06
CA THR A 58 -4.89 -31.58 -9.77
C THR A 58 -3.39 -31.76 -9.79
N GLY A 59 -2.69 -31.05 -8.93
CA GLY A 59 -1.26 -31.26 -8.68
C GLY A 59 -0.95 -30.94 -7.23
N GLY A 60 -0.66 -32.00 -6.46
CA GLY A 60 -0.56 -31.98 -5.01
C GLY A 60 0.68 -31.34 -4.44
N GLY A 61 0.52 -30.89 -3.22
CA GLY A 61 1.44 -31.07 -2.10
C GLY A 61 2.75 -30.28 -2.13
N GLY A 62 2.83 -29.29 -1.25
CA GLY A 62 4.06 -28.67 -0.83
C GLY A 62 3.75 -27.27 -0.27
N GLY A 63 3.68 -27.18 1.06
CA GLY A 63 3.44 -25.90 1.75
C GLY A 63 4.63 -24.95 1.62
N GLY A 64 4.66 -24.23 0.56
CA GLY A 64 5.44 -23.01 0.36
C GLY A 64 4.46 -22.00 -0.18
N GLY A 65 3.91 -21.15 0.71
CA GLY A 65 3.09 -20.03 0.28
C GLY A 65 3.84 -19.24 -0.79
N SER A 66 3.15 -18.89 -1.88
CA SER A 66 3.72 -18.05 -2.91
C SER A 66 4.09 -16.71 -2.27
N ARG A 67 5.19 -16.10 -2.72
CA ARG A 67 5.58 -14.79 -2.22
C ARG A 67 4.51 -13.77 -2.59
N PRO A 68 4.12 -12.89 -1.62
CA PRO A 68 3.21 -11.80 -1.92
C PRO A 68 3.74 -10.90 -3.04
N THR A 69 2.89 -10.55 -3.98
CA THR A 69 3.25 -9.76 -5.16
C THR A 69 2.45 -8.47 -5.26
N LEU A 70 3.12 -7.42 -5.74
CA LEU A 70 2.49 -6.14 -6.06
C LEU A 70 2.05 -6.11 -7.52
N ASN A 71 0.92 -5.45 -7.79
CA ASN A 71 0.45 -5.19 -9.14
C ASN A 71 1.29 -4.08 -9.77
N THR A 72 2.17 -4.45 -10.67
CA THR A 72 3.07 -3.53 -11.40
C THR A 72 2.51 -3.13 -12.76
N GLU A 73 1.44 -3.78 -13.23
CA GLU A 73 0.87 -3.59 -14.56
C GLU A 73 -0.14 -2.45 -14.58
N ASP A 74 -1.06 -2.44 -13.61
CA ASP A 74 -2.11 -1.42 -13.54
C ASP A 74 -1.67 -0.19 -12.73
N HIS A 75 -2.09 1.00 -13.19
CA HIS A 75 -1.78 2.26 -12.55
C HIS A 75 -2.93 2.73 -11.64
N TYR A 76 -3.08 2.07 -10.50
CA TYR A 76 -4.05 2.52 -9.49
C TYR A 76 -3.54 3.70 -8.68
N SER A 77 -4.47 4.59 -8.32
CA SER A 77 -4.18 5.62 -7.33
C SER A 77 -4.09 4.97 -5.95
N TYR A 78 -2.91 4.94 -5.39
CA TYR A 78 -2.65 4.33 -4.07
C TYR A 78 -2.58 5.35 -2.93
N ILE A 79 -2.36 6.63 -3.24
CA ILE A 79 -2.35 7.70 -2.24
C ILE A 79 -3.58 8.58 -2.44
N ILE A 80 -4.23 8.94 -1.33
CA ILE A 80 -5.43 9.77 -1.30
C ILE A 80 -5.12 11.04 -0.53
N GLY A 81 -5.60 12.19 -1.02
CA GLY A 81 -5.54 13.46 -0.29
C GLY A 81 -6.42 13.46 0.95
N TYR A 82 -6.32 14.50 1.74
CA TYR A 82 -7.13 14.70 2.92
C TYR A 82 -8.48 15.35 2.56
N SER A 83 -9.44 15.26 3.48
CA SER A 83 -10.79 15.83 3.30
C SER A 83 -10.81 17.35 3.15
N ASP A 84 -9.74 18.03 3.53
CA ASP A 84 -9.53 19.47 3.32
C ASP A 84 -9.01 19.81 1.91
N GLY A 85 -8.87 18.83 1.03
CA GLY A 85 -8.36 18.98 -0.33
C GLY A 85 -6.84 19.03 -0.43
N THR A 86 -6.11 18.83 0.67
CA THR A 86 -4.63 18.86 0.65
C THR A 86 -4.02 17.48 0.41
N LEU A 87 -2.83 17.44 -0.19
CA LEU A 87 -2.02 16.24 -0.35
C LEU A 87 -0.98 16.08 0.76
N GLN A 88 -0.54 17.17 1.34
CA GLN A 88 0.46 17.27 2.41
C GLN A 88 1.74 16.46 2.11
N PRO A 89 2.47 16.73 1.02
CA PRO A 89 3.61 15.92 0.58
C PRO A 89 4.74 15.86 1.61
N TYR A 90 4.92 16.92 2.40
CA TYR A 90 5.92 17.01 3.46
C TYR A 90 5.39 16.52 4.82
N GLY A 91 4.10 16.24 4.92
CA GLY A 91 3.50 15.61 6.09
C GLY A 91 4.01 14.18 6.27
N THR A 92 4.06 13.72 7.52
CA THR A 92 4.45 12.34 7.83
C THR A 92 3.26 11.39 7.68
N ILE A 93 3.53 10.17 7.22
CA ILE A 93 2.52 9.13 7.00
C ILE A 93 2.40 8.22 8.23
N THR A 94 1.21 7.68 8.47
CA THR A 94 0.94 6.75 9.56
C THR A 94 1.14 5.29 9.15
N ARG A 95 1.27 4.40 10.14
CA ARG A 95 1.40 2.96 9.95
C ARG A 95 0.16 2.36 9.26
N GLY A 96 -1.05 2.80 9.65
CA GLY A 96 -2.30 2.37 9.01
C GLY A 96 -2.43 2.85 7.57
N GLU A 97 -2.02 4.09 7.25
CA GLU A 97 -1.98 4.60 5.87
C GLU A 97 -1.03 3.77 5.01
N VAL A 98 0.16 3.43 5.52
CA VAL A 98 1.13 2.59 4.79
C VAL A 98 0.59 1.19 4.55
N ALA A 99 0.00 0.56 5.57
CA ALA A 99 -0.65 -0.74 5.39
C ALA A 99 -1.72 -0.69 4.28
N THR A 100 -2.54 0.36 4.26
CA THR A 100 -3.58 0.54 3.24
C THR A 100 -3.00 0.75 1.83
N ILE A 101 -1.89 1.47 1.69
CA ILE A 101 -1.20 1.66 0.41
C ILE A 101 -0.77 0.29 -0.15
N PHE A 102 0.01 -0.48 0.60
CA PHE A 102 0.49 -1.76 0.12
C PHE A 102 -0.63 -2.78 -0.11
N PHE A 103 -1.65 -2.81 0.74
CA PHE A 103 -2.83 -3.64 0.54
C PHE A 103 -3.56 -3.35 -0.78
N ARG A 104 -3.70 -2.08 -1.16
CA ARG A 104 -4.31 -1.68 -2.44
C ARG A 104 -3.48 -2.08 -3.65
N LEU A 105 -2.17 -2.16 -3.47
CA LEU A 105 -1.23 -2.50 -4.53
C LEU A 105 -0.98 -4.00 -4.67
N LEU A 106 -1.57 -4.86 -3.84
CA LEU A 106 -1.48 -6.30 -4.01
C LEU A 106 -2.14 -6.74 -5.32
N THR A 107 -1.58 -7.76 -5.95
CA THR A 107 -2.30 -8.49 -7.00
C THR A 107 -3.56 -9.12 -6.42
N ASP A 108 -4.56 -9.37 -7.27
CA ASP A 108 -5.82 -9.99 -6.83
C ASP A 108 -5.56 -11.38 -6.24
N ASP A 109 -4.73 -12.19 -6.89
CA ASP A 109 -4.37 -13.53 -6.41
C ASP A 109 -3.71 -13.48 -5.01
N THR A 110 -2.77 -12.55 -4.80
CA THR A 110 -2.14 -12.34 -3.48
C THR A 110 -3.17 -11.89 -2.45
N ARG A 111 -4.07 -10.98 -2.84
CA ARG A 111 -5.11 -10.49 -1.93
C ARG A 111 -6.08 -11.60 -1.54
N GLU A 112 -6.51 -12.45 -2.48
CA GLU A 112 -7.39 -13.58 -2.22
C GLU A 112 -6.72 -14.63 -1.32
N GLU A 113 -5.44 -14.96 -1.59
CA GLU A 113 -4.70 -15.96 -0.82
C GLU A 113 -4.53 -15.57 0.65
N TYR A 114 -4.25 -14.28 0.91
CA TYR A 114 -3.91 -13.80 2.26
C TYR A 114 -5.00 -12.98 2.93
N TRP A 115 -6.18 -12.83 2.32
CA TRP A 115 -7.25 -12.02 2.87
C TRP A 115 -7.57 -12.37 4.32
N SER A 116 -7.56 -11.35 5.18
CA SER A 116 -7.95 -11.48 6.58
C SER A 116 -8.61 -10.20 7.09
N GLN A 117 -9.60 -10.37 7.96
CA GLN A 117 -10.21 -9.31 8.75
C GLN A 117 -9.90 -9.45 10.24
N VAL A 118 -9.17 -10.52 10.58
CA VAL A 118 -8.85 -10.87 11.97
C VAL A 118 -7.37 -10.65 12.23
N ASN A 119 -7.08 -9.98 13.32
CA ASN A 119 -5.75 -9.82 13.88
C ASN A 119 -5.82 -9.83 15.40
N ASP A 120 -4.68 -9.99 16.06
CA ASP A 120 -4.57 -10.07 17.51
C ASP A 120 -4.18 -8.73 18.17
N TYR A 121 -4.20 -7.62 17.42
CA TYR A 121 -3.83 -6.32 17.97
C TYR A 121 -4.94 -5.68 18.77
N THR A 122 -4.62 -5.30 20.01
CA THR A 122 -5.60 -4.74 20.96
C THR A 122 -6.16 -3.37 20.56
N ASP A 123 -5.52 -2.68 19.63
CA ASP A 123 -5.87 -1.35 19.12
C ASP A 123 -6.36 -1.36 17.65
N CYS A 124 -6.62 -2.54 17.10
CA CYS A 124 -7.15 -2.72 15.75
C CYS A 124 -8.46 -3.50 15.80
N SER A 125 -9.55 -2.80 16.13
CA SER A 125 -10.89 -3.40 16.09
C SER A 125 -11.36 -3.67 14.65
N SER A 126 -12.34 -4.54 14.49
CA SER A 126 -12.87 -4.94 13.18
C SER A 126 -13.49 -3.80 12.37
N ASP A 127 -13.94 -2.73 13.04
CA ASP A 127 -14.50 -1.52 12.45
C ASP A 127 -13.47 -0.45 12.10
N LEU A 128 -12.19 -0.69 12.45
CA LEU A 128 -11.14 0.25 12.10
C LEU A 128 -10.96 0.32 10.58
N TRP A 129 -10.94 1.53 10.02
CA TRP A 129 -10.86 1.79 8.57
C TRP A 129 -9.73 1.07 7.84
N CYS A 130 -8.63 0.77 8.51
CA CYS A 130 -7.48 0.05 7.95
C CYS A 130 -7.36 -1.40 8.46
N ASN A 131 -8.39 -1.93 9.16
CA ASN A 131 -8.34 -3.28 9.74
C ASN A 131 -8.01 -4.35 8.70
N ASN A 132 -8.72 -4.37 7.57
CA ASN A 132 -8.50 -5.38 6.54
C ASN A 132 -7.07 -5.34 5.98
N ALA A 133 -6.54 -4.14 5.78
CA ALA A 133 -5.17 -3.95 5.30
C ALA A 133 -4.16 -4.47 6.32
N ILE A 134 -4.33 -4.10 7.59
CA ILE A 134 -3.45 -4.55 8.68
C ILE A 134 -3.54 -6.08 8.83
N SER A 135 -4.74 -6.62 8.91
CA SER A 135 -4.94 -8.07 9.10
C SER A 135 -4.35 -8.89 7.96
N THR A 136 -4.58 -8.47 6.71
CA THR A 136 -4.05 -9.16 5.53
C THR A 136 -2.53 -9.09 5.46
N LEU A 137 -1.93 -7.92 5.63
CA LEU A 137 -0.47 -7.79 5.59
C LEU A 137 0.22 -8.48 6.79
N THR A 138 -0.45 -8.57 7.94
CA THR A 138 0.02 -9.37 9.08
C THR A 138 -0.01 -10.85 8.75
N ASN A 139 -1.10 -11.33 8.13
CA ASN A 139 -1.24 -12.71 7.70
C ASN A 139 -0.17 -13.11 6.66
N MET A 140 0.28 -12.15 5.86
CA MET A 140 1.40 -12.30 4.92
C MET A 140 2.78 -12.28 5.61
N GLY A 141 2.88 -11.87 6.87
CA GLY A 141 4.15 -11.63 7.55
C GLY A 141 4.93 -10.41 7.08
N ILE A 142 4.28 -9.49 6.36
CA ILE A 142 4.91 -8.25 5.84
C ILE A 142 4.99 -7.17 6.93
N ILE A 143 3.99 -7.11 7.80
CA ILE A 143 3.95 -6.16 8.92
C ILE A 143 3.81 -6.88 10.24
N ASP A 144 4.38 -6.27 11.29
CA ASP A 144 4.27 -6.73 12.66
C ASP A 144 3.77 -5.60 13.58
N GLY A 145 3.14 -6.01 14.68
CA GLY A 145 2.84 -5.14 15.79
C GLY A 145 4.03 -4.96 16.75
N PHE A 146 3.74 -4.42 17.90
CA PHE A 146 4.69 -4.22 18.99
C PHE A 146 4.54 -5.34 20.04
N SER A 147 5.58 -5.51 20.86
CA SER A 147 5.61 -6.53 21.92
C SER A 147 4.54 -6.37 23.00
N ASP A 148 3.88 -5.21 23.05
CA ASP A 148 2.76 -4.93 23.95
C ASP A 148 1.39 -5.35 23.38
N GLY A 149 1.38 -6.02 22.22
CA GLY A 149 0.16 -6.47 21.54
C GLY A 149 -0.57 -5.37 20.77
N THR A 150 0.05 -4.22 20.53
CA THR A 150 -0.53 -3.12 19.73
C THR A 150 0.06 -3.07 18.32
N PHE A 151 -0.68 -2.53 17.33
CA PHE A 151 -0.18 -2.18 16.02
C PHE A 151 0.16 -0.70 15.88
N ARG A 152 -0.56 0.15 16.60
CA ARG A 152 -0.48 1.61 16.58
C ARG A 152 -0.77 2.22 15.20
N PRO A 153 -1.97 2.03 14.65
CA PRO A 153 -2.30 2.43 13.27
C PRO A 153 -2.15 3.93 13.00
N TYR A 154 -2.36 4.76 14.00
CA TYR A 154 -2.24 6.23 13.90
C TYR A 154 -0.84 6.76 14.21
N ALA A 155 0.08 5.91 14.68
CA ALA A 155 1.46 6.32 14.91
C ALA A 155 2.17 6.58 13.57
N LYS A 156 3.05 7.57 13.57
CA LYS A 156 3.90 7.86 12.40
C LYS A 156 4.91 6.73 12.22
N ILE A 157 5.16 6.36 10.96
CA ILE A 157 6.10 5.30 10.64
C ILE A 157 7.49 5.85 10.38
N THR A 158 8.52 5.16 10.88
CA THR A 158 9.90 5.55 10.61
C THR A 158 10.37 5.05 9.25
N ARG A 159 11.44 5.65 8.73
CA ARG A 159 12.06 5.26 7.46
C ARG A 159 12.50 3.80 7.47
N ALA A 160 13.08 3.33 8.58
CA ALA A 160 13.48 1.93 8.73
C ALA A 160 12.28 0.97 8.73
N GLN A 161 11.21 1.31 9.43
CA GLN A 161 9.98 0.50 9.42
C GLN A 161 9.36 0.44 8.02
N PHE A 162 9.37 1.55 7.29
CA PHE A 162 8.87 1.59 5.91
C PHE A 162 9.72 0.73 4.97
N ALA A 163 11.05 0.81 5.09
CA ALA A 163 11.98 -0.02 4.31
C ALA A 163 11.74 -1.52 4.53
N LYS A 164 11.52 -1.95 5.79
CA LYS A 164 11.16 -3.34 6.11
C LYS A 164 9.90 -3.78 5.35
N ILE A 165 8.85 -2.97 5.35
CA ILE A 165 7.59 -3.30 4.65
C ILE A 165 7.83 -3.37 3.13
N ALA A 166 8.47 -2.37 2.55
CA ALA A 166 8.69 -2.29 1.12
C ALA A 166 9.53 -3.47 0.59
N VAL A 167 10.61 -3.83 1.30
CA VAL A 167 11.48 -4.94 0.88
C VAL A 167 10.84 -6.31 1.06
N GLY A 168 9.81 -6.44 1.88
CA GLY A 168 9.10 -7.70 2.11
C GLY A 168 8.45 -8.29 0.85
N PHE A 169 8.24 -7.49 -0.19
CA PHE A 169 7.71 -7.91 -1.49
C PHE A 169 8.81 -8.36 -2.48
N PHE A 170 10.09 -8.27 -2.11
CA PHE A 170 11.22 -8.57 -3.00
C PHE A 170 11.98 -9.80 -2.56
N GLU A 171 12.58 -10.48 -3.55
CA GLU A 171 13.57 -11.50 -3.28
C GLU A 171 14.84 -10.84 -2.76
N THR A 172 15.14 -11.12 -1.51
CA THR A 172 16.37 -10.67 -0.92
C THR A 172 17.14 -11.88 -0.41
N THR A 173 18.36 -12.05 -0.92
CA THR A 173 19.31 -12.97 -0.33
C THR A 173 19.95 -12.30 0.88
N ARG A 174 20.18 -13.08 1.94
CA ARG A 174 21.04 -12.63 3.03
C ARG A 174 22.46 -12.54 2.49
N GLU A 175 22.93 -11.32 2.38
CA GLU A 175 24.30 -11.01 1.99
C GLU A 175 25.01 -10.29 3.12
N ASP A 176 26.34 -10.25 3.04
CA ASP A 176 27.14 -9.53 4.03
C ASP A 176 26.80 -8.05 4.06
N TYR A 177 26.89 -7.47 5.23
CA TYR A 177 26.72 -6.03 5.47
C TYR A 177 27.69 -5.22 4.60
N GLN A 178 27.15 -4.33 3.78
CA GLN A 178 27.92 -3.49 2.87
C GLN A 178 28.22 -2.10 3.44
N GLY A 179 27.43 -1.67 4.42
CA GLY A 179 27.57 -0.34 5.02
C GLY A 179 27.20 0.79 4.09
N TYR A 180 26.10 0.67 3.39
CA TYR A 180 25.61 1.70 2.46
C TYR A 180 25.42 3.07 3.12
N PHE A 181 25.15 3.09 4.43
CA PHE A 181 24.83 4.31 5.16
C PHE A 181 25.63 4.42 6.46
N THR A 182 26.12 5.62 6.74
CA THR A 182 27.01 5.88 7.88
C THR A 182 26.33 5.82 9.25
N ASP A 183 24.99 5.95 9.28
CA ASP A 183 24.16 5.98 10.50
C ASP A 183 23.32 4.71 10.70
N VAL A 184 23.63 3.64 9.96
CA VAL A 184 23.00 2.32 10.12
C VAL A 184 23.96 1.42 10.88
N ASP A 185 23.64 1.14 12.15
CA ASP A 185 24.45 0.25 13.00
C ASP A 185 24.24 -1.20 12.57
N ILE A 186 25.33 -1.95 12.37
CA ILE A 186 25.32 -3.35 11.94
C ILE A 186 24.46 -4.26 12.85
N ASN A 187 24.32 -3.93 14.12
CA ASN A 187 23.54 -4.70 15.09
C ASN A 187 22.10 -4.21 15.26
N ALA A 188 21.70 -3.17 14.53
CA ALA A 188 20.31 -2.69 14.64
C ALA A 188 19.33 -3.66 13.99
N TRP A 189 18.12 -3.77 14.56
CA TRP A 189 17.07 -4.67 14.08
C TRP A 189 16.67 -4.44 12.61
N TYR A 190 16.87 -3.22 12.12
CA TYR A 190 16.48 -2.81 10.78
C TYR A 190 17.58 -2.96 9.73
N THR A 191 18.80 -3.29 10.13
CA THR A 191 19.97 -3.24 9.24
C THR A 191 19.81 -4.14 8.04
N GLU A 192 19.42 -5.40 8.22
CA GLU A 192 19.22 -6.33 7.11
C GLU A 192 18.16 -5.84 6.11
N TYR A 193 17.11 -5.18 6.58
CA TYR A 193 16.06 -4.65 5.71
C TYR A 193 16.51 -3.39 4.96
N VAL A 194 17.23 -2.50 5.62
CA VAL A 194 17.77 -1.27 5.01
C VAL A 194 18.82 -1.61 3.96
N GLU A 195 19.75 -2.52 4.27
CA GLU A 195 20.76 -3.01 3.33
C GLU A 195 20.12 -3.69 2.12
N ALA A 196 19.14 -4.57 2.34
CA ALA A 196 18.41 -5.23 1.27
C ALA A 196 17.64 -4.23 0.40
N ALA A 197 16.95 -3.26 1.00
CA ALA A 197 16.20 -2.24 0.28
C ALA A 197 17.11 -1.31 -0.54
N ALA A 198 18.30 -0.99 -0.03
CA ALA A 198 19.30 -0.24 -0.79
C ALA A 198 19.86 -1.03 -1.96
N ARG A 199 20.17 -2.30 -1.76
CA ARG A 199 20.70 -3.19 -2.79
C ARG A 199 19.77 -3.37 -3.96
N VAL A 200 18.45 -3.52 -3.70
CA VAL A 200 17.45 -3.66 -4.77
C VAL A 200 16.96 -2.31 -5.30
N GLY A 201 17.58 -1.19 -4.89
CA GLY A 201 17.28 0.14 -5.42
C GLY A 201 15.97 0.77 -4.93
N LEU A 202 15.35 0.23 -3.87
CA LEU A 202 14.11 0.79 -3.31
C LEU A 202 14.35 2.10 -2.56
N ILE A 203 15.48 2.17 -1.85
CA ILE A 203 15.83 3.33 -1.03
C ILE A 203 17.17 3.90 -1.43
N GLU A 204 17.27 5.20 -1.22
CA GLU A 204 18.52 5.96 -1.25
C GLU A 204 18.67 6.70 0.06
N GLY A 205 19.89 7.02 0.40
CA GLY A 205 20.21 7.86 1.55
C GLY A 205 20.10 9.35 1.21
N PHE A 206 20.62 10.14 2.09
CA PHE A 206 20.81 11.57 1.90
C PHE A 206 22.24 11.85 1.35
N ASN A 207 22.44 13.05 0.81
CA ASN A 207 23.72 13.48 0.25
C ASN A 207 24.88 13.46 1.27
N ASP A 208 24.58 13.44 2.56
CA ASP A 208 25.54 13.30 3.65
C ASP A 208 25.92 11.84 3.97
N GLY A 209 25.45 10.89 3.19
CA GLY A 209 25.69 9.46 3.37
C GLY A 209 24.88 8.81 4.48
N THR A 210 23.88 9.51 5.03
CA THR A 210 22.98 8.95 6.06
C THR A 210 21.69 8.39 5.48
N PHE A 211 21.05 7.44 6.17
CA PHE A 211 19.70 6.95 5.87
C PHE A 211 18.64 7.56 6.79
N ARG A 212 19.01 7.92 8.01
CA ARG A 212 18.14 8.44 9.06
C ARG A 212 17.02 7.46 9.44
N PRO A 213 17.35 6.26 9.90
CA PRO A 213 16.42 5.13 10.08
C PRO A 213 15.26 5.44 11.03
N ASN A 214 15.52 6.21 12.08
CA ASN A 214 14.55 6.53 13.13
C ASN A 214 13.73 7.79 12.85
N THR A 215 13.98 8.49 11.75
CA THR A 215 13.18 9.66 11.34
C THR A 215 11.88 9.20 10.70
N ASN A 216 10.78 9.89 10.99
CA ASN A 216 9.51 9.62 10.33
C ASN A 216 9.60 9.93 8.84
N ILE A 217 9.06 9.01 8.01
CA ILE A 217 9.03 9.21 6.56
C ILE A 217 7.92 10.18 6.17
N THR A 218 8.18 11.03 5.17
CA THR A 218 7.14 11.90 4.62
C THR A 218 6.30 11.17 3.57
N ARG A 219 5.11 11.71 3.27
CA ARG A 219 4.22 11.15 2.23
C ARG A 219 4.90 11.14 0.86
N ALA A 220 5.61 12.21 0.50
CA ALA A 220 6.36 12.26 -0.75
C ALA A 220 7.48 11.21 -0.82
N GLN A 221 8.26 11.04 0.26
CA GLN A 221 9.29 10.00 0.33
C GLN A 221 8.70 8.59 0.24
N ALA A 222 7.56 8.34 0.88
CA ALA A 222 6.84 7.08 0.78
C ALA A 222 6.43 6.79 -0.68
N CYS A 223 5.89 7.79 -1.40
CA CYS A 223 5.54 7.66 -2.83
C CYS A 223 6.75 7.28 -3.69
N VAL A 224 7.92 7.87 -3.45
CA VAL A 224 9.15 7.54 -4.20
C VAL A 224 9.48 6.06 -4.04
N ILE A 225 9.49 5.54 -2.81
CA ILE A 225 9.81 4.13 -2.54
C ILE A 225 8.74 3.21 -3.15
N VAL A 226 7.45 3.55 -3.02
CA VAL A 226 6.35 2.78 -3.62
C VAL A 226 6.47 2.74 -5.14
N ASN A 227 6.75 3.87 -5.80
CA ASN A 227 6.94 3.89 -7.25
C ASN A 227 8.12 3.03 -7.69
N ARG A 228 9.23 3.04 -6.96
CA ARG A 228 10.37 2.15 -7.20
C ARG A 228 9.99 0.68 -7.01
N ALA A 229 9.20 0.38 -5.98
CA ALA A 229 8.70 -0.97 -5.74
C ALA A 229 7.79 -1.48 -6.86
N LEU A 230 7.10 -0.58 -7.55
CA LEU A 230 6.26 -0.87 -8.71
C LEU A 230 7.02 -0.82 -10.05
N GLY A 231 8.34 -0.60 -10.03
CA GLY A 231 9.14 -0.44 -11.24
C GLY A 231 8.78 0.79 -12.06
N ARG A 232 8.16 1.80 -11.45
CA ARG A 232 7.73 3.03 -12.11
C ARG A 232 8.82 4.08 -12.06
N SER A 233 9.14 4.65 -13.21
CA SER A 233 9.98 5.84 -13.34
C SER A 233 9.15 7.02 -13.83
N PRO A 234 9.52 8.26 -13.48
CA PRO A 234 8.88 9.42 -14.06
C PRO A 234 9.12 9.46 -15.58
N ASP A 235 8.10 9.86 -16.32
CA ASP A 235 8.24 10.23 -17.74
C ASP A 235 8.92 11.61 -17.80
N GLU A 236 10.20 11.63 -18.12
CA GLU A 236 11.01 12.87 -18.10
C GLU A 236 10.46 13.93 -19.05
N ASP A 237 9.85 13.54 -20.16
CA ASP A 237 9.24 14.45 -21.15
C ASP A 237 7.96 15.11 -20.62
N ARG A 238 7.38 14.57 -19.57
CA ARG A 238 6.15 15.05 -18.93
C ARG A 238 6.36 15.62 -17.53
N LEU A 239 7.58 15.63 -17.05
CA LEU A 239 7.88 16.28 -15.78
C LEU A 239 7.61 17.78 -15.92
N LEU A 240 6.78 18.27 -15.02
CA LEU A 240 6.59 19.71 -14.84
C LEU A 240 7.86 20.30 -14.25
N ASP A 241 8.23 21.49 -14.70
CA ASP A 241 9.23 22.28 -13.98
C ASP A 241 8.75 22.58 -12.54
N GLU A 242 9.67 22.99 -11.67
CA GLU A 242 9.35 23.17 -10.24
C GLU A 242 8.22 24.19 -10.02
N ASP A 243 8.16 25.24 -10.81
CA ASP A 243 7.14 26.28 -10.68
C ASP A 243 5.78 25.81 -11.17
N ALA A 244 5.72 25.05 -12.27
CA ALA A 244 4.50 24.45 -12.79
C ALA A 244 3.98 23.37 -11.84
N ALA A 245 4.87 22.51 -11.32
CA ALA A 245 4.51 21.50 -10.34
C ALA A 245 3.95 22.14 -9.05
N ARG A 246 4.59 23.21 -8.54
CA ARG A 246 4.10 23.96 -7.38
C ARG A 246 2.70 24.53 -7.60
N LYS A 247 2.41 25.04 -8.81
CA LYS A 247 1.08 25.58 -9.15
C LYS A 247 0.02 24.49 -9.21
N GLU A 248 0.37 23.31 -9.73
CA GLU A 248 -0.57 22.20 -9.86
C GLU A 248 -0.92 21.56 -8.52
N ILE A 249 0.03 21.45 -7.61
CA ILE A 249 -0.19 20.91 -6.27
C ILE A 249 -0.62 21.96 -5.24
N ALA A 250 -0.52 23.26 -5.55
CA ALA A 250 -0.90 24.33 -4.62
C ALA A 250 -2.36 24.23 -4.14
N PRO A 251 -3.35 23.86 -4.99
CA PRO A 251 -4.72 23.64 -4.55
C PRO A 251 -4.87 22.40 -3.65
N LEU A 252 -3.86 21.51 -3.61
CA LEU A 252 -3.85 20.28 -2.83
C LEU A 252 -3.05 20.41 -1.51
N ASN A 253 -2.47 21.58 -1.25
CA ASN A 253 -1.71 21.93 -0.06
C ASN A 253 -2.38 23.06 0.68
#